data_5ec3d94f9b95d56fb4e9702f2d0de609
#
_entry.id   5ec3d94f9b95d56fb4e9702f2d0de609
#
_cell.length_a   1.000
_cell.length_b   1.000
_cell.length_c   1.000
_cell.angle_alpha   90.00
_cell.angle_beta   90.00
_cell.angle_gamma   90.00
#
_symmetry.space_group_name_H-M   'P 1'
#
loop_
_entity.id
_entity.type
_entity.pdbx_description
1 polymer ?
#
loop_
_entity_poly.entity_id
_entity_poly.type
_entity_poly.pdbx_seq_one_letter_code
_entity_poly.pdbx_strand_id
1 'polypeptide(L)'
;MLVIDKSGSMTEGQYGTTRLELAKEAAMRAAELLTENDKVGVIAFDDAAKWVVELQNVTDVAAVQSAIGTIRPGGGTEFYTALYNSYTALAECDAQQKHVIFLTDGESGDGGYESVVEQMAGEGITLTTVAVGSGADASGLRKLAQIGKGRCYVTNEFDNIPKIFTKETYLVSGSYV
;
A
#
# COMPACT_ATOMS: atom_id res chain seq x y z
N MET A 1 4.61 -3.10 4.59
CA MET A 1 3.23 -2.57 4.78
C MET A 1 2.58 -2.34 3.43
N LEU A 2 1.39 -2.88 3.27
CA LEU A 2 0.54 -2.64 2.10
C LEU A 2 -0.62 -1.75 2.53
N VAL A 3 -0.76 -0.59 1.90
CA VAL A 3 -1.77 0.41 2.26
C VAL A 3 -2.63 0.68 1.03
N ILE A 4 -3.89 0.28 1.09
CA ILE A 4 -4.77 0.16 -0.07
C ILE A 4 -5.98 1.07 0.11
N ASP A 5 -6.16 1.96 -0.85
CA ASP A 5 -7.37 2.76 -1.01
C ASP A 5 -8.56 1.86 -1.32
N LYS A 6 -9.60 1.95 -0.50
CA LYS A 6 -10.87 1.26 -0.71
C LYS A 6 -12.03 2.22 -0.93
N SER A 7 -11.76 3.48 -1.25
CA SER A 7 -12.79 4.50 -1.52
C SER A 7 -13.75 4.08 -2.64
N GLY A 8 -14.87 4.78 -2.74
CA GLY A 8 -15.92 4.44 -3.70
C GLY A 8 -15.44 4.37 -5.15
N SER A 9 -14.48 5.21 -5.56
CA SER A 9 -13.91 5.21 -6.92
C SER A 9 -13.12 3.93 -7.25
N MET A 10 -12.68 3.17 -6.25
CA MET A 10 -12.03 1.89 -6.44
C MET A 10 -12.98 0.79 -6.96
N THR A 11 -14.27 1.08 -7.07
CA THR A 11 -15.25 0.21 -7.75
C THR A 11 -15.23 0.34 -9.27
N GLU A 12 -14.56 1.36 -9.81
CA GLU A 12 -14.35 1.43 -11.26
C GLU A 12 -13.61 0.22 -11.76
N GLY A 13 -14.00 -0.28 -12.91
CA GLY A 13 -13.48 -1.51 -13.45
C GLY A 13 -13.19 -1.46 -14.94
N GLN A 14 -12.39 -2.41 -15.37
CA GLN A 14 -12.12 -2.73 -16.77
C GLN A 14 -12.30 -4.23 -16.97
N TYR A 15 -12.95 -4.62 -18.06
CA TYR A 15 -13.14 -6.04 -18.41
C TYR A 15 -13.76 -6.88 -17.30
N GLY A 16 -14.66 -6.28 -16.50
CA GLY A 16 -15.38 -6.99 -15.43
C GLY A 16 -14.64 -7.11 -14.09
N THR A 17 -13.46 -6.53 -13.98
CA THR A 17 -12.67 -6.53 -12.73
C THR A 17 -12.49 -5.09 -12.23
N THR A 18 -12.70 -4.84 -10.94
CA THR A 18 -12.55 -3.51 -10.36
C THR A 18 -11.11 -3.21 -9.97
N ARG A 19 -10.79 -1.92 -9.79
CA ARG A 19 -9.49 -1.48 -9.24
C ARG A 19 -9.21 -2.14 -7.90
N LEU A 20 -10.22 -2.18 -7.03
CA LEU A 20 -10.07 -2.79 -5.70
C LEU A 20 -9.80 -4.29 -5.78
N GLU A 21 -10.49 -5.02 -6.65
CA GLU A 21 -10.25 -6.45 -6.84
C GLU A 21 -8.81 -6.73 -7.29
N LEU A 22 -8.29 -5.92 -8.21
CA LEU A 22 -6.89 -6.03 -8.66
C LEU A 22 -5.89 -5.64 -7.58
N ALA A 23 -6.21 -4.61 -6.78
CA ALA A 23 -5.38 -4.23 -5.64
C ALA A 23 -5.33 -5.34 -4.58
N LYS A 24 -6.46 -5.98 -4.31
CA LYS A 24 -6.52 -7.14 -3.40
C LYS A 24 -5.73 -8.33 -3.93
N GLU A 25 -5.87 -8.66 -5.21
CA GLU A 25 -5.08 -9.70 -5.87
C GLU A 25 -3.57 -9.37 -5.77
N ALA A 26 -3.20 -8.12 -6.03
CA ALA A 26 -1.83 -7.67 -5.92
C ALA A 26 -1.25 -7.86 -4.52
N ALA A 27 -2.03 -7.50 -3.51
CA ALA A 27 -1.65 -7.67 -2.10
C ALA A 27 -1.50 -9.15 -1.72
N MET A 28 -2.39 -10.00 -2.19
CA MET A 28 -2.33 -11.45 -1.97
C MET A 28 -1.07 -12.06 -2.61
N ARG A 29 -0.74 -11.64 -3.84
CA ARG A 29 0.48 -12.10 -4.53
C ARG A 29 1.75 -11.59 -3.85
N ALA A 30 1.75 -10.36 -3.37
CA ALA A 30 2.87 -9.82 -2.61
C ALA A 30 3.14 -10.64 -1.35
N ALA A 31 2.09 -11.04 -0.64
CA ALA A 31 2.20 -11.90 0.54
C ALA A 31 2.83 -13.26 0.25
N GLU A 32 2.56 -13.83 -0.93
CA GLU A 32 3.14 -15.11 -1.35
C GLU A 32 4.67 -15.05 -1.55
N LEU A 33 5.22 -13.88 -1.83
CA LEU A 33 6.66 -13.68 -2.03
C LEU A 33 7.43 -13.57 -0.72
N LEU A 34 6.73 -13.35 0.39
CA LEU A 34 7.33 -13.19 1.71
C LEU A 34 7.49 -14.53 2.41
N THR A 35 8.46 -14.59 3.31
CA THR A 35 8.77 -15.79 4.10
C THR A 35 8.43 -15.57 5.57
N GLU A 36 8.57 -16.61 6.39
CA GLU A 36 8.35 -16.52 7.84
C GLU A 36 9.32 -15.54 8.55
N ASN A 37 10.41 -15.15 7.89
CA ASN A 37 11.35 -14.16 8.41
C ASN A 37 10.93 -12.72 8.07
N ASP A 38 9.95 -12.55 7.19
CA ASP A 38 9.43 -11.27 6.81
C ASP A 38 8.17 -10.92 7.62
N LYS A 39 7.87 -9.64 7.69
CA LYS A 39 6.62 -9.15 8.30
C LYS A 39 5.74 -8.50 7.25
N VAL A 40 4.45 -8.71 7.36
CA VAL A 40 3.44 -8.05 6.54
C VAL A 40 2.37 -7.42 7.42
N GLY A 41 1.94 -6.23 7.04
CA GLY A 41 0.74 -5.58 7.56
C GLY A 41 -0.04 -5.03 6.39
N VAL A 42 -1.35 -5.00 6.51
CA VAL A 42 -2.26 -4.48 5.48
C VAL A 42 -3.24 -3.52 6.13
N ILE A 43 -3.27 -2.29 5.62
CA ILE A 43 -4.26 -1.28 5.97
C ILE A 43 -5.11 -1.00 4.74
N ALA A 44 -6.43 -1.00 4.90
CA ALA A 44 -7.36 -0.49 3.91
C ALA A 44 -7.93 0.84 4.41
N PHE A 45 -8.01 1.84 3.54
CA PHE A 45 -8.48 3.16 3.94
C PHE A 45 -9.49 3.77 2.97
N ASP A 46 -10.34 4.59 3.51
CA ASP A 46 -11.22 5.53 2.83
C ASP A 46 -11.11 6.89 3.57
N ASP A 47 -12.14 7.42 4.16
CA ASP A 47 -12.10 8.51 5.14
C ASP A 47 -11.69 8.06 6.55
N ALA A 48 -11.46 6.76 6.72
CA ALA A 48 -10.88 6.15 7.91
C ALA A 48 -9.85 5.09 7.51
N ALA A 49 -8.95 4.73 8.40
CA ALA A 49 -7.97 3.67 8.18
C ALA A 49 -8.32 2.45 9.05
N LYS A 50 -8.31 1.27 8.42
CA LYS A 50 -8.63 0.01 9.08
C LYS A 50 -7.50 -0.99 8.90
N TRP A 51 -7.03 -1.56 9.99
CA TRP A 51 -6.14 -2.70 9.98
C TRP A 51 -6.89 -3.93 9.44
N VAL A 52 -6.42 -4.45 8.33
CA VAL A 52 -6.91 -5.70 7.74
C VAL A 52 -6.05 -6.87 8.23
N VAL A 53 -4.74 -6.66 8.22
CA VAL A 53 -3.75 -7.55 8.81
C VAL A 53 -2.79 -6.68 9.62
N GLU A 54 -2.75 -6.90 10.94
CA GLU A 54 -1.77 -6.23 11.78
C GLU A 54 -0.35 -6.69 11.43
N LEU A 55 0.64 -5.81 11.56
CA LEU A 55 2.03 -6.11 11.22
C LEU A 55 2.53 -7.33 12.00
N GLN A 56 2.84 -8.41 11.30
CA GLN A 56 3.19 -9.70 11.88
C GLN A 56 4.08 -10.51 10.93
N ASN A 57 4.77 -11.49 11.47
CA ASN A 57 5.51 -12.44 10.65
C ASN A 57 4.57 -13.24 9.74
N VAL A 58 5.01 -13.55 8.54
CA VAL A 58 4.22 -14.28 7.55
C VAL A 58 4.33 -15.78 7.83
N THR A 59 3.57 -16.26 8.80
CA THR A 59 3.54 -17.70 9.19
C THR A 59 2.41 -18.45 8.51
N ASP A 60 1.34 -17.76 8.12
CA ASP A 60 0.17 -18.32 7.45
C ASP A 60 -0.30 -17.39 6.32
N VAL A 61 0.24 -17.62 5.13
CA VAL A 61 -0.10 -16.82 3.94
C VAL A 61 -1.60 -16.91 3.61
N ALA A 62 -2.21 -18.08 3.78
CA ALA A 62 -3.64 -18.27 3.50
C ALA A 62 -4.51 -17.41 4.43
N ALA A 63 -4.14 -17.28 5.70
CA ALA A 63 -4.86 -16.41 6.64
C ALA A 63 -4.73 -14.93 6.25
N VAL A 64 -3.55 -14.49 5.81
CA VAL A 64 -3.32 -13.13 5.31
C VAL A 64 -4.18 -12.87 4.06
N GLN A 65 -4.20 -13.79 3.12
CA GLN A 65 -5.00 -13.67 1.89
C GLN A 65 -6.50 -13.65 2.19
N SER A 66 -6.97 -14.48 3.11
CA SER A 66 -8.38 -14.48 3.54
C SER A 66 -8.78 -13.14 4.15
N ALA A 67 -7.93 -12.55 4.98
CA ALA A 67 -8.16 -11.23 5.56
C ALA A 67 -8.22 -10.14 4.48
N ILE A 68 -7.29 -10.14 3.51
CA ILE A 68 -7.32 -9.22 2.38
C ILE A 68 -8.63 -9.36 1.59
N GLY A 69 -9.11 -10.58 1.41
CA GLY A 69 -10.38 -10.86 0.74
C GLY A 69 -11.60 -10.20 1.39
N THR A 70 -11.53 -9.83 2.66
CA THR A 70 -12.63 -9.16 3.37
C THR A 70 -12.78 -7.67 3.07
N ILE A 71 -11.81 -7.04 2.40
CA ILE A 71 -11.87 -5.61 2.09
C ILE A 71 -13.07 -5.31 1.19
N ARG A 72 -13.87 -4.32 1.57
CA ARG A 72 -15.06 -3.86 0.86
C ARG A 72 -14.91 -2.38 0.51
N PRO A 73 -15.38 -1.94 -0.67
CA PRO A 73 -15.30 -0.55 -1.08
C PRO A 73 -16.29 0.33 -0.33
N GLY A 74 -15.96 1.60 -0.22
CA GLY A 74 -16.84 2.64 0.34
C GLY A 74 -16.06 3.83 0.87
N GLY A 75 -16.76 4.93 1.12
CA GLY A 75 -16.21 6.12 1.75
C GLY A 75 -15.43 7.06 0.83
N GLY A 76 -14.87 8.11 1.43
CA GLY A 76 -14.01 9.10 0.79
C GLY A 76 -12.55 8.66 0.73
N THR A 77 -11.63 9.64 0.73
CA THR A 77 -10.18 9.35 0.58
C THR A 77 -9.38 10.30 1.47
N GLU A 78 -8.79 9.78 2.53
CA GLU A 78 -7.91 10.50 3.43
C GLU A 78 -6.64 9.70 3.71
N PHE A 79 -5.47 10.32 3.51
CA PHE A 79 -4.18 9.63 3.55
C PHE A 79 -3.54 9.62 4.95
N TYR A 80 -3.82 10.65 5.75
CA TYR A 80 -3.06 10.89 6.98
C TYR A 80 -3.08 9.70 7.93
N THR A 81 -4.25 9.24 8.34
CA THR A 81 -4.37 8.17 9.35
C THR A 81 -3.77 6.87 8.86
N ALA A 82 -3.95 6.55 7.57
CA ALA A 82 -3.37 5.34 6.98
C ALA A 82 -1.84 5.36 7.00
N LEU A 83 -1.24 6.49 6.63
CA LEU A 83 0.22 6.66 6.65
C LEU A 83 0.76 6.75 8.07
N TYR A 84 0.07 7.44 8.96
CA TYR A 84 0.48 7.54 10.36
C TYR A 84 0.46 6.18 11.08
N ASN A 85 -0.58 5.38 10.88
CA ASN A 85 -0.67 4.04 11.46
C ASN A 85 0.41 3.11 10.89
N SER A 86 0.72 3.23 9.61
CA SER A 86 1.84 2.49 9.00
C SER A 86 3.17 2.89 9.60
N TYR A 87 3.39 4.19 9.79
CA TYR A 87 4.58 4.74 10.40
C TYR A 87 4.77 4.21 11.82
N THR A 88 3.76 4.33 12.67
CA THR A 88 3.86 3.93 14.08
C THR A 88 4.15 2.43 14.22
N ALA A 89 3.50 1.59 13.43
CA ALA A 89 3.73 0.15 13.43
C ALA A 89 5.15 -0.22 12.98
N LEU A 90 5.63 0.40 11.90
CA LEU A 90 6.97 0.14 11.39
C LEU A 90 8.07 0.73 12.27
N ALA A 91 7.84 1.87 12.90
CA ALA A 91 8.81 2.47 13.82
C ALA A 91 9.11 1.57 15.02
N GLU A 92 8.10 0.86 15.52
CA GLU A 92 8.22 -0.05 16.66
C GLU A 92 8.74 -1.44 16.29
N CYS A 93 8.70 -1.81 15.01
CA CYS A 93 9.12 -3.13 14.59
C CYS A 93 10.65 -3.25 14.47
N ASP A 94 11.15 -4.46 14.62
CA ASP A 94 12.59 -4.77 14.62
C ASP A 94 13.14 -5.17 13.23
N ALA A 95 12.36 -5.04 12.17
CA ALA A 95 12.79 -5.37 10.82
C ALA A 95 13.95 -4.47 10.36
N GLN A 96 14.89 -5.04 9.62
CA GLN A 96 16.03 -4.29 9.08
C GLN A 96 15.62 -3.37 7.93
N GLN A 97 14.79 -3.85 7.02
CA GLN A 97 14.19 -3.04 5.96
C GLN A 97 12.71 -2.83 6.25
N LYS A 98 12.30 -1.58 6.15
CA LYS A 98 10.93 -1.15 6.42
C LYS A 98 10.42 -0.38 5.22
N HIS A 99 9.34 -0.87 4.63
CA HIS A 99 8.81 -0.32 3.38
C HIS A 99 7.30 -0.30 3.34
N VAL A 100 6.74 0.74 2.74
CA VAL A 100 5.31 0.92 2.52
C VAL A 100 5.04 0.97 1.02
N ILE A 101 4.08 0.18 0.54
CA ILE A 101 3.49 0.31 -0.78
C ILE A 101 2.10 0.92 -0.59
N PHE A 102 1.92 2.12 -1.11
CA PHE A 102 0.72 2.94 -0.93
C PHE A 102 0.00 3.11 -2.27
N LEU A 103 -1.19 2.55 -2.38
CA LEU A 103 -1.99 2.56 -3.60
C LEU A 103 -3.24 3.42 -3.43
N THR A 104 -3.46 4.35 -4.36
CA THR A 104 -4.66 5.18 -4.43
C THR A 104 -5.03 5.51 -5.87
N ASP A 105 -6.31 5.77 -6.13
CA ASP A 105 -6.84 6.24 -7.39
C ASP A 105 -7.34 7.69 -7.34
N GLY A 106 -7.12 8.38 -6.23
CA GLY A 106 -7.63 9.73 -6.01
C GLY A 106 -6.65 10.69 -5.38
N GLU A 107 -7.20 11.83 -5.00
CA GLU A 107 -6.54 12.85 -4.20
C GLU A 107 -7.01 12.72 -2.75
N SER A 108 -6.15 13.11 -1.83
CA SER A 108 -6.53 13.14 -0.42
C SER A 108 -7.45 14.33 -0.11
N GLY A 109 -8.48 14.07 0.70
CA GLY A 109 -9.33 15.13 1.26
C GLY A 109 -8.71 15.81 2.49
N ASP A 110 -7.64 15.23 3.05
CA ASP A 110 -6.93 15.75 4.22
C ASP A 110 -5.53 16.27 3.88
N GLY A 111 -4.78 16.67 4.89
CA GLY A 111 -3.40 17.16 4.75
C GLY A 111 -2.51 16.70 5.90
N GLY A 112 -1.27 17.18 5.91
CA GLY A 112 -0.29 16.86 6.95
C GLY A 112 0.42 15.51 6.76
N TYR A 113 0.02 14.70 5.81
CA TYR A 113 0.61 13.39 5.55
C TYR A 113 2.03 13.47 4.98
N GLU A 114 2.42 14.57 4.32
CA GLU A 114 3.81 14.77 3.88
C GLU A 114 4.79 14.77 5.05
N SER A 115 4.41 15.40 6.16
CA SER A 115 5.24 15.40 7.38
C SER A 115 5.43 14.00 7.95
N VAL A 116 4.42 13.15 7.87
CA VAL A 116 4.51 11.75 8.30
C VAL A 116 5.53 11.00 7.44
N VAL A 117 5.49 11.19 6.12
CA VAL A 117 6.43 10.55 5.20
C VAL A 117 7.85 11.07 5.38
N GLU A 118 8.03 12.36 5.65
CA GLU A 118 9.33 12.93 6.01
C GLU A 118 9.91 12.26 7.27
N GLN A 119 9.07 12.09 8.28
CA GLN A 119 9.47 11.42 9.52
C GLN A 119 9.82 9.94 9.28
N MET A 120 9.02 9.24 8.48
CA MET A 120 9.32 7.87 8.05
C MET A 120 10.71 7.78 7.40
N ALA A 121 10.97 8.64 6.42
CA ALA A 121 12.25 8.66 5.71
C ALA A 121 13.43 8.95 6.64
N GLY A 122 13.26 9.85 7.60
CA GLY A 122 14.26 10.15 8.62
C GLY A 122 14.59 8.94 9.53
N GLU A 123 13.70 8.00 9.65
CA GLU A 123 13.86 6.77 10.44
C GLU A 123 14.14 5.52 9.57
N GLY A 124 14.45 5.72 8.30
CA GLY A 124 14.81 4.63 7.38
C GLY A 124 13.61 3.82 6.85
N ILE A 125 12.40 4.34 7.00
CA ILE A 125 11.18 3.72 6.45
C ILE A 125 10.91 4.35 5.07
N THR A 126 10.91 3.55 4.02
CA THR A 126 10.71 4.01 2.66
C THR A 126 9.27 3.84 2.19
N LEU A 127 8.84 4.67 1.24
CA LEU A 127 7.49 4.68 0.69
C LEU A 127 7.52 4.66 -0.83
N THR A 128 6.83 3.69 -1.42
CA THR A 128 6.51 3.66 -2.85
C THR A 128 5.02 3.95 -3.02
N THR A 129 4.69 4.80 -3.97
CA THR A 129 3.30 5.14 -4.31
C THR A 129 2.89 4.50 -5.63
N VAL A 130 1.63 4.08 -5.70
CA VAL A 130 1.01 3.53 -6.92
C VAL A 130 -0.25 4.35 -7.21
N ALA A 131 -0.18 5.15 -8.25
CA ALA A 131 -1.28 5.99 -8.72
C ALA A 131 -2.07 5.23 -9.79
N VAL A 132 -3.36 5.02 -9.55
CA VAL A 132 -4.22 4.21 -10.42
C VAL A 132 -5.29 5.08 -11.06
N GLY A 133 -5.36 5.05 -12.39
CA GLY A 133 -6.35 5.78 -13.16
C GLY A 133 -5.98 7.24 -13.39
N SER A 134 -6.75 7.89 -14.25
CA SER A 134 -6.50 9.29 -14.65
C SER A 134 -6.92 10.32 -13.59
N GLY A 135 -7.68 9.91 -12.58
CA GLY A 135 -8.11 10.78 -11.49
C GLY A 135 -7.11 10.88 -10.33
N ALA A 136 -6.06 10.07 -10.34
CA ALA A 136 -5.05 10.12 -9.31
C ALA A 136 -4.18 11.37 -9.44
N ASP A 137 -3.83 11.99 -8.31
CA ASP A 137 -2.84 13.07 -8.26
C ASP A 137 -1.43 12.51 -8.45
N ALA A 138 -1.08 12.22 -9.70
CA ALA A 138 0.23 11.66 -10.03
C ALA A 138 1.39 12.58 -9.60
N SER A 139 1.23 13.89 -9.70
CA SER A 139 2.24 14.86 -9.30
C SER A 139 2.48 14.83 -7.79
N GLY A 140 1.42 14.87 -6.99
CA GLY A 140 1.50 14.80 -5.54
C GLY A 140 2.04 13.46 -5.05
N LEU A 141 1.64 12.36 -5.70
CA LEU A 141 2.12 11.02 -5.35
C LEU A 141 3.59 10.80 -5.73
N ARG A 142 4.07 11.39 -6.84
CA ARG A 142 5.49 11.40 -7.17
C ARG A 142 6.32 12.15 -6.13
N LYS A 143 5.82 13.32 -5.70
CA LYS A 143 6.45 14.10 -4.64
C LYS A 143 6.51 13.30 -3.35
N LEU A 144 5.42 12.65 -2.98
CA LEU A 144 5.33 11.84 -1.76
C LEU A 144 6.33 10.67 -1.79
N ALA A 145 6.44 9.96 -2.91
CA ALA A 145 7.42 8.90 -3.10
C ALA A 145 8.86 9.42 -3.05
N GLN A 146 9.11 10.60 -3.60
CA GLN A 146 10.43 11.24 -3.53
C GLN A 146 10.82 11.56 -2.08
N ILE A 147 9.92 12.14 -1.31
CA ILE A 147 10.12 12.39 0.13
C ILE A 147 10.37 11.07 0.86
N GLY A 148 9.61 10.04 0.54
CA GLY A 148 9.71 8.70 1.12
C GLY A 148 10.87 7.85 0.60
N LYS A 149 11.68 8.37 -0.31
CA LYS A 149 12.86 7.69 -0.91
C LYS A 149 12.52 6.36 -1.59
N GLY A 150 11.30 6.23 -2.07
CA GLY A 150 10.83 5.09 -2.83
C GLY A 150 10.59 5.43 -4.30
N ARG A 151 9.71 4.69 -4.92
CA ARG A 151 9.34 4.83 -6.34
C ARG A 151 7.89 5.26 -6.49
N CYS A 152 7.55 5.88 -7.60
CA CYS A 152 6.17 6.16 -7.97
C CYS A 152 5.83 5.45 -9.27
N TYR A 153 4.77 4.66 -9.26
CA TYR A 153 4.20 4.03 -10.42
C TYR A 153 2.87 4.69 -10.76
N VAL A 154 2.67 5.02 -12.02
CA VAL A 154 1.40 5.59 -12.51
C VAL A 154 0.88 4.66 -13.59
N THR A 155 -0.33 4.16 -13.44
CA THR A 155 -0.93 3.26 -14.42
C THR A 155 -2.41 3.55 -14.66
N ASN A 156 -2.80 3.58 -15.94
CA ASN A 156 -4.19 3.53 -16.39
C ASN A 156 -4.61 2.11 -16.79
N GLU A 157 -3.68 1.19 -16.83
CA GLU A 157 -3.91 -0.22 -17.13
C GLU A 157 -3.97 -0.99 -15.80
N PHE A 158 -5.16 -1.29 -15.34
CA PHE A 158 -5.39 -1.86 -14.00
C PHE A 158 -4.76 -3.24 -13.84
N ASP A 159 -4.60 -4.00 -14.92
CA ASP A 159 -3.92 -5.29 -14.91
C ASP A 159 -2.44 -5.19 -14.55
N ASN A 160 -1.85 -4.00 -14.61
CA ASN A 160 -0.49 -3.76 -14.16
C ASN A 160 -0.34 -3.71 -12.63
N ILE A 161 -1.42 -3.51 -11.87
CA ILE A 161 -1.36 -3.38 -10.42
C ILE A 161 -0.70 -4.60 -9.76
N PRO A 162 -1.09 -5.85 -10.05
CA PRO A 162 -0.43 -7.02 -9.47
C PRO A 162 1.06 -7.11 -9.86
N LYS A 163 1.41 -6.75 -11.08
CA LYS A 163 2.81 -6.75 -11.56
C LYS A 163 3.66 -5.73 -10.81
N ILE A 164 3.11 -4.54 -10.54
CA ILE A 164 3.78 -3.47 -9.78
C ILE A 164 4.05 -3.94 -8.35
N PHE A 165 3.07 -4.49 -7.67
CA PHE A 165 3.21 -5.00 -6.30
C PHE A 165 4.23 -6.13 -6.22
N THR A 166 4.18 -7.07 -7.17
CA THR A 166 5.13 -8.18 -7.25
C THR A 166 6.56 -7.67 -7.43
N LYS A 167 6.77 -6.75 -8.37
CA LYS A 167 8.08 -6.14 -8.62
C LYS A 167 8.60 -5.41 -7.39
N GLU A 168 7.77 -4.57 -6.78
CA GLU A 168 8.16 -3.76 -5.63
C GLU A 168 8.48 -4.63 -4.41
N THR A 169 7.66 -5.63 -4.14
CA THR A 169 7.90 -6.59 -3.06
C THR A 169 9.21 -7.34 -3.27
N TYR A 170 9.49 -7.77 -4.49
CA TYR A 170 10.73 -8.46 -4.83
C TYR A 170 11.95 -7.55 -4.65
N LEU A 171 11.87 -6.28 -5.07
CA LEU A 171 12.96 -5.32 -4.91
C LEU A 171 13.30 -5.06 -3.43
N VAL A 172 12.31 -5.06 -2.57
CA VAL A 172 12.49 -4.80 -1.14
C VAL A 172 12.93 -6.07 -0.39
N SER A 173 12.28 -7.20 -0.61
CA SER A 173 12.57 -8.46 0.12
C SER A 173 13.70 -9.27 -0.53
N GLY A 174 13.84 -9.24 -1.85
CA GLY A 174 14.84 -10.01 -2.60
C GLY A 174 16.26 -9.47 -2.52
N SER A 175 16.47 -8.29 -1.96
CA SER A 175 17.81 -7.70 -1.82
C SER A 175 18.70 -8.41 -0.80
N TYR A 176 18.20 -9.47 -0.18
CA TYR A 176 18.94 -10.31 0.75
C TYR A 176 19.43 -11.64 0.16
N VAL A 177 19.23 -11.84 -1.12
CA VAL A 177 19.68 -13.06 -1.80
C VAL A 177 21.07 -12.90 -2.35
#